data_360d44e60122850801f4012cad388529
#
_entry.id   360d44e60122850801f4012cad388529
#
_cell.length_a   1.000
_cell.length_b   1.000
_cell.length_c   1.000
_cell.angle_alpha   90.00
_cell.angle_beta   90.00
_cell.angle_gamma   90.00
#
_symmetry.space_group_name_H-M   'P 1'
#
loop_
_entity.id
_entity.type
_entity.pdbx_description
1 polymer ?
#
loop_
_entity_poly.entity_id
_entity_poly.type
_entity_poly.pdbx_seq_one_letter_code
_entity_poly.pdbx_strand_id
1 'polypeptide(L)'
;MRLEKYLKVSRLIKRRTVANEACDNERVSVNGRVQRASYDVRPGDRISIRFGQKTLAVEVLSVQDNVGKADAAAMYREIPADDLS
;
A
#
# COMPACT_ATOMS: atom_id res chain seq x y z
N MET A 1 5.91 2.42 9.78
CA MET A 1 5.40 3.53 8.90
C MET A 1 3.90 3.41 8.76
N ARG A 2 3.17 4.51 8.88
CA ARG A 2 1.72 4.49 8.71
C ARG A 2 1.35 4.09 7.28
N LEU A 3 0.28 3.31 7.16
CA LEU A 3 -0.17 2.80 5.87
C LEU A 3 -0.41 3.92 4.85
N GLU A 4 -1.09 4.99 5.25
CA GLU A 4 -1.35 6.13 4.36
C GLU A 4 -0.04 6.75 3.85
N LYS A 5 0.96 6.86 4.72
CA LYS A 5 2.24 7.42 4.35
C LYS A 5 2.99 6.48 3.40
N TYR A 6 2.96 5.19 3.68
CA TYR A 6 3.60 4.20 2.82
C TYR A 6 3.04 4.25 1.40
N LEU A 7 1.71 4.31 1.28
CA LEU A 7 1.05 4.36 -0.03
C LEU A 7 1.48 5.60 -0.82
N LYS A 8 1.68 6.72 -0.14
CA LYS A 8 2.13 7.96 -0.78
C LYS A 8 3.61 7.91 -1.13
N VAL A 9 4.46 7.50 -0.19
CA VAL A 9 5.92 7.48 -0.39
C VAL A 9 6.31 6.47 -1.47
N SER A 10 5.68 5.31 -1.49
CA SER A 10 5.90 4.30 -2.52
C SER A 10 5.31 4.69 -3.88
N ARG A 11 4.55 5.77 -3.93
CA ARG A 11 3.89 6.30 -5.13
C ARG A 11 2.80 5.37 -5.68
N LEU A 12 2.33 4.43 -4.87
CA LEU A 12 1.16 3.62 -5.21
C LEU A 12 -0.07 4.50 -5.31
N ILE A 13 -0.16 5.52 -4.45
CA ILE A 13 -1.20 6.56 -4.50
C ILE A 13 -0.50 7.91 -4.48
N LYS A 14 -0.85 8.77 -5.41
CA LYS A 14 -0.14 10.04 -5.61
C LYS A 14 -0.32 11.04 -4.49
N ARG A 15 -1.48 11.03 -3.83
CA ARG A 15 -1.80 12.03 -2.79
C ARG A 15 -2.10 11.34 -1.47
N ARG A 16 -1.57 11.90 -0.38
CA ARG A 16 -1.79 11.34 0.96
C ARG A 16 -3.27 11.42 1.35
N THR A 17 -3.97 12.47 0.95
CA THR A 17 -5.41 12.58 1.22
C THR A 17 -6.19 11.47 0.55
N VAL A 18 -5.83 11.12 -0.69
CA VAL A 18 -6.46 10.01 -1.41
C VAL A 18 -6.15 8.68 -0.72
N ALA A 19 -4.91 8.51 -0.27
CA ALA A 19 -4.53 7.30 0.47
C ALA A 19 -5.33 7.15 1.76
N ASN A 20 -5.50 8.25 2.49
CA ASN A 20 -6.29 8.27 3.71
C ASN A 20 -7.74 7.91 3.43
N GLU A 21 -8.34 8.52 2.40
CA GLU A 21 -9.71 8.22 2.01
C GLU A 21 -9.90 6.76 1.59
N ALA A 22 -8.93 6.22 0.86
CA ALA A 22 -9.00 4.81 0.45
C ALA A 22 -9.02 3.88 1.66
N CYS A 23 -8.21 4.17 2.68
CA CYS A 23 -8.23 3.42 3.92
C CYS A 23 -9.55 3.57 4.66
N ASP A 24 -10.06 4.80 4.75
CA ASP A 24 -11.33 5.09 5.42
C ASP A 24 -12.51 4.42 4.73
N ASN A 25 -12.45 4.25 3.42
CA ASN A 25 -13.49 3.61 2.62
C ASN A 25 -13.30 2.10 2.50
N GLU A 26 -12.41 1.54 3.32
CA GLU A 26 -12.16 0.10 3.38
C GLU A 26 -11.68 -0.50 2.06
N ARG A 27 -10.97 0.30 1.26
CA ARG A 27 -10.44 -0.15 -0.03
C ARG A 27 -9.04 -0.72 0.07
N VAL A 28 -8.40 -0.58 1.24
CA VAL A 28 -7.03 -1.04 1.46
C VAL A 28 -7.04 -2.13 2.53
N SER A 29 -6.48 -3.28 2.17
CA SER A 29 -6.33 -4.40 3.09
C SER A 29 -4.85 -4.73 3.23
N VAL A 30 -4.47 -5.24 4.40
CA VAL A 30 -3.11 -5.72 4.64
C VAL A 30 -3.22 -7.14 5.18
N ASN A 31 -2.52 -8.06 4.52
CA ASN A 31 -2.55 -9.47 4.89
C ASN A 31 -3.98 -10.03 4.97
N GLY A 32 -4.83 -9.59 4.04
CA GLY A 32 -6.20 -10.07 3.92
C GLY A 32 -7.23 -9.38 4.81
N ARG A 33 -6.83 -8.34 5.56
CA ARG A 33 -7.72 -7.61 6.46
C ARG A 33 -7.73 -6.13 6.13
N VAL A 34 -8.91 -5.52 6.13
CA VAL A 34 -9.04 -4.08 6.00
C VAL A 34 -8.34 -3.42 7.18
N GLN A 35 -7.50 -2.44 6.90
CA GLN A 35 -6.73 -1.74 7.92
C GLN A 35 -6.96 -0.24 7.83
N ARG A 36 -6.73 0.43 8.94
CA ARG A 36 -6.84 1.88 9.03
C ARG A 36 -5.61 2.56 8.43
N ALA A 37 -5.77 3.84 8.11
CA ALA A 37 -4.65 4.65 7.60
C ALA A 37 -3.45 4.68 8.54
N SER A 38 -3.68 4.50 9.83
CA SER A 38 -2.64 4.50 10.86
C SER A 38 -1.95 3.16 11.06
N TYR A 39 -2.36 2.12 10.35
CA TYR A 39 -1.74 0.80 10.47
C TYR A 39 -0.23 0.89 10.22
N ASP A 40 0.56 0.20 11.05
CA ASP A 40 2.02 0.21 10.95
C ASP A 40 2.50 -0.85 9.95
N VAL A 41 2.86 -0.38 8.75
CA VAL A 41 3.32 -1.24 7.65
C VAL A 41 4.75 -1.70 7.91
N ARG A 42 5.01 -2.97 7.66
CA ARG A 42 6.34 -3.59 7.83
C ARG A 42 6.72 -4.38 6.59
N PRO A 43 8.03 -4.58 6.35
CA PRO A 43 8.47 -5.47 5.28
C PRO A 43 7.85 -6.85 5.41
N GLY A 44 7.42 -7.40 4.29
CA GLY A 44 6.73 -8.69 4.27
C GLY A 44 5.21 -8.57 4.27
N ASP A 45 4.66 -7.40 4.61
CA ASP A 45 3.21 -7.20 4.54
C ASP A 45 2.74 -7.23 3.09
N ARG A 46 1.55 -7.77 2.86
CA ARG A 46 0.92 -7.79 1.55
C ARG A 46 -0.25 -6.82 1.56
N ILE A 47 -0.15 -5.79 0.74
CA ILE A 47 -1.17 -4.73 0.66
C ILE A 47 -2.00 -4.95 -0.60
N SER A 48 -3.32 -4.88 -0.44
CA SER A 48 -4.28 -4.96 -1.52
C SER A 48 -5.04 -3.65 -1.58
N ILE A 49 -5.07 -3.00 -2.74
CA ILE A 49 -5.76 -1.73 -2.95
C ILE A 49 -6.82 -1.93 -4.02
N ARG A 50 -8.05 -1.55 -3.72
CA ARG A 50 -9.15 -1.65 -4.66
C ARG A 50 -9.36 -0.32 -5.40
N PHE A 51 -9.17 -0.35 -6.71
CA PHE A 51 -9.42 0.79 -7.59
C PHE A 51 -10.63 0.46 -8.46
N GLY A 52 -11.82 0.86 -8.01
CA GLY A 52 -13.03 0.52 -8.75
C GLY A 52 -13.18 -0.98 -8.91
N GLN A 53 -13.10 -1.47 -10.15
CA GLN A 53 -13.20 -2.90 -10.44
C GLN A 53 -11.87 -3.62 -10.46
N LYS A 54 -10.78 -2.88 -10.28
CA LYS A 54 -9.43 -3.47 -10.30
C LYS A 54 -8.87 -3.55 -8.89
N THR A 55 -8.10 -4.58 -8.62
CA THR A 55 -7.37 -4.74 -7.37
C THR A 55 -5.88 -4.81 -7.67
N LEU A 56 -5.12 -3.93 -7.02
CA LEU A 56 -3.66 -3.95 -7.08
C LEU A 56 -3.14 -4.57 -5.79
N ALA A 57 -2.31 -5.60 -5.93
CA ALA A 57 -1.72 -6.27 -4.77
C ALA A 57 -0.20 -6.14 -4.83
N VAL A 58 0.41 -5.80 -3.71
CA VAL A 58 1.86 -5.64 -3.63
C VAL A 58 2.37 -6.24 -2.32
N GLU A 59 3.63 -6.68 -2.37
CA GLU A 59 4.35 -7.09 -1.17
C GLU A 59 5.31 -5.98 -0.78
N VAL A 60 5.30 -5.60 0.49
CA VAL A 60 6.20 -4.56 1.03
C VAL A 60 7.61 -5.14 1.13
N LEU A 61 8.57 -4.53 0.47
CA LEU A 61 9.96 -4.94 0.51
C LEU A 61 10.77 -4.10 1.49
N SER A 62 10.47 -2.80 1.57
CA SER A 62 11.14 -1.91 2.51
C SER A 62 10.22 -0.76 2.89
N VAL A 63 10.50 -0.13 4.03
CA VAL A 63 9.79 1.07 4.50
C VAL A 63 10.81 2.17 4.72
N GLN A 64 10.73 3.26 3.94
CA GLN A 64 11.65 4.39 4.01
C GLN A 64 10.87 5.69 3.94
N ASP A 65 11.25 6.66 4.77
CA ASP A 65 10.53 7.92 4.87
C ASP A 65 10.73 8.84 3.67
N ASN A 66 11.94 8.85 3.12
CA ASN A 66 12.29 9.73 2.00
C ASN A 66 12.96 8.93 0.92
N VAL A 67 12.28 8.79 -0.22
CA VAL A 67 12.84 8.08 -1.37
C VAL A 67 12.60 8.88 -2.63
N GLY A 68 13.55 8.79 -3.54
CA GLY A 68 13.39 9.34 -4.88
C GLY A 68 12.42 8.49 -5.70
N LYS A 69 12.05 9.00 -6.87
CA LYS A 69 11.10 8.33 -7.75
C LYS A 69 11.54 6.91 -8.11
N ALA A 70 12.82 6.72 -8.39
CA ALA A 70 13.34 5.40 -8.77
C ALA A 70 13.33 4.45 -7.57
N ASP A 71 13.64 4.95 -6.37
CA ASP A 71 13.70 4.13 -5.18
C ASP A 71 12.32 3.76 -4.64
N ALA A 72 11.32 4.59 -4.94
CA ALA A 72 9.94 4.31 -4.53
C ALA A 72 9.45 2.99 -5.14
N ALA A 73 9.79 2.73 -6.41
CA ALA A 73 9.39 1.50 -7.08
C ALA A 73 10.06 0.26 -6.47
N ALA A 74 11.20 0.44 -5.78
CA ALA A 74 11.90 -0.65 -5.12
C ALA A 74 11.37 -0.95 -3.73
N MET A 75 10.43 -0.16 -3.20
CA MET A 75 9.84 -0.39 -1.89
C MET A 75 8.85 -1.53 -1.88
N TYR A 76 8.34 -1.92 -3.02
CA TYR A 76 7.32 -2.97 -3.12
C TYR A 76 7.55 -3.83 -4.36
N ARG A 77 6.91 -4.99 -4.35
CA ARG A 77 6.86 -5.92 -5.49
C ARG A 77 5.39 -6.17 -5.78
N GLU A 78 4.98 -5.95 -7.02
CA GLU A 78 3.62 -6.26 -7.44
C GLU A 78 3.42 -7.77 -7.46
N ILE A 79 2.30 -8.24 -6.92
CA ILE A 79 1.95 -9.65 -6.91
C ILE A 79 0.58 -9.84 -7.55
N PRO A 80 0.33 -11.00 -8.20
CA PRO A 80 -0.99 -11.29 -8.73
C PRO A 80 -2.03 -11.33 -7.61
N ALA A 81 -3.24 -10.83 -7.89
CA ALA A 81 -4.31 -10.84 -6.90
C ALA A 81 -4.63 -12.24 -6.40
N ASP A 82 -4.43 -13.25 -7.24
CA ASP A 82 -4.68 -14.66 -6.91
C ASP A 82 -3.77 -15.18 -5.81
N ASP A 83 -2.62 -14.55 -5.59
CA ASP A 83 -1.66 -14.96 -4.57
C ASP A 83 -1.99 -14.41 -3.18
N LEU A 84 -3.10 -13.68 -3.05
CA LEU A 84 -3.50 -13.08 -1.78
C LEU A 84 -4.34 -13.99 -0.89
N SER A 85 -4.73 -15.11 -1.40
CA SER A 85 -5.56 -16.06 -0.65
C SER A 85 -4.80 -16.74 0.50
#